data_2e38a2523d896caf2d08e737dd13a81d
#
_entry.id   2e38a2523d896caf2d08e737dd13a81d
#
_cell.length_a   1.000
_cell.length_b   1.000
_cell.length_c   1.000
_cell.angle_alpha   90.00
_cell.angle_beta   90.00
_cell.angle_gamma   90.00
#
_symmetry.space_group_name_H-M   'P 1'
#
loop_
_entity.id
_entity.type
_entity.pdbx_description
1 polymer ?
#
loop_
_entity_poly.entity_id
_entity_poly.type
_entity_poly.pdbx_seq_one_letter_code
_entity_poly.pdbx_strand_id
1 'polypeptide(L)'
;MMKQFLPQGVCLRCQGCCRFKEQNSAWLPCLMDEEIQELLDRKIPPALISMERKIQPYSNPAGEGFICAFFDIKDNKCKIYDWRPFECQLYPFLINLRDRKIILTVDLNCPYVKDNLQSKEFKEYADYLISFLNSPVQIKLLKDNPQLLKAYEDISEAVELKIFDETK
;
A
#
# COMPACT_ATOMS: atom_id res chain seq x y z
N MET A 1 6.08 14.48 1.24
CA MET A 1 4.87 13.65 1.48
C MET A 1 4.17 13.41 0.16
N MET A 2 3.76 12.19 -0.14
CA MET A 2 3.05 11.82 -1.37
C MET A 2 1.62 12.39 -1.35
N LYS A 3 1.18 13.01 -2.45
CA LYS A 3 -0.23 13.42 -2.59
C LYS A 3 -1.13 12.18 -2.52
N GLN A 4 -2.33 12.35 -2.03
CA GLN A 4 -3.30 11.25 -1.97
C GLN A 4 -4.38 11.45 -3.03
N PHE A 5 -4.69 10.38 -3.77
CA PHE A 5 -5.77 10.37 -4.75
C PHE A 5 -7.15 10.21 -4.08
N LEU A 6 -7.21 9.24 -3.16
CA LEU A 6 -8.47 8.95 -2.49
C LEU A 6 -8.78 10.01 -1.43
N PRO A 7 -9.99 10.58 -1.47
CA PRO A 7 -10.45 11.40 -0.36
C PRO A 7 -10.44 10.57 0.94
N GLN A 8 -9.92 11.16 2.02
CA GLN A 8 -9.81 10.51 3.33
C GLN A 8 -11.14 9.87 3.77
N GLY A 9 -12.25 10.58 3.61
CA GLY A 9 -13.56 10.10 4.01
C GLY A 9 -14.05 8.87 3.22
N VAL A 10 -13.56 8.65 2.01
CA VAL A 10 -13.83 7.43 1.21
C VAL A 10 -12.99 6.29 1.74
N CYS A 11 -11.67 6.51 1.88
CA CYS A 11 -10.74 5.51 2.37
C CYS A 11 -11.11 4.99 3.76
N LEU A 12 -11.46 5.88 4.68
CA LEU A 12 -11.84 5.52 6.05
C LEU A 12 -13.15 4.70 6.13
N ARG A 13 -13.98 4.69 5.10
CA ARG A 13 -15.22 3.89 5.05
C ARG A 13 -15.07 2.59 4.26
N CYS A 14 -13.99 2.44 3.48
CA CYS A 14 -13.87 1.34 2.54
C CYS A 14 -13.46 0.01 3.18
N GLN A 15 -12.55 0.00 4.16
CA GLN A 15 -12.02 -1.20 4.83
C GLN A 15 -11.27 -2.22 3.93
N GLY A 16 -11.28 -2.07 2.62
CA GLY A 16 -10.77 -3.11 1.71
C GLY A 16 -9.32 -3.48 1.96
N CYS A 17 -8.42 -2.50 1.94
CA CYS A 17 -6.98 -2.70 2.11
C CYS A 17 -6.53 -3.08 3.53
N CYS A 18 -7.43 -3.11 4.50
CA CYS A 18 -7.16 -3.50 5.89
C CYS A 18 -7.63 -4.92 6.22
N ARG A 19 -8.12 -5.68 5.24
CA ARG A 19 -8.63 -7.04 5.40
C ARG A 19 -7.89 -8.00 4.49
N PHE A 20 -7.57 -9.18 5.02
CA PHE A 20 -6.76 -10.18 4.34
C PHE A 20 -7.43 -11.55 4.44
N LYS A 21 -7.30 -12.36 3.40
CA LYS A 21 -7.78 -13.74 3.41
C LYS A 21 -6.89 -14.64 4.24
N GLU A 22 -5.59 -14.36 4.27
CA GLU A 22 -4.56 -15.18 4.87
C GLU A 22 -3.68 -14.37 5.83
N GLN A 23 -3.16 -15.05 6.86
CA GLN A 23 -2.26 -14.42 7.83
C GLN A 23 -0.95 -13.91 7.20
N ASN A 24 -0.44 -14.61 6.18
CA ASN A 24 0.79 -14.28 5.47
C ASN A 24 0.53 -13.66 4.10
N SER A 25 -0.57 -12.92 3.97
CA SER A 25 -0.96 -12.31 2.71
C SER A 25 0.16 -11.47 2.08
N ALA A 26 0.34 -11.56 0.75
CA ALA A 26 1.22 -10.67 0.00
C ALA A 26 0.79 -9.20 0.07
N TRP A 27 -0.47 -8.95 0.41
CA TRP A 27 -1.06 -7.62 0.56
C TRP A 27 -0.76 -6.94 1.89
N LEU A 28 -0.11 -7.66 2.83
CA LEU A 28 0.34 -7.04 4.08
C LEU A 28 1.39 -5.97 3.78
N PRO A 29 1.23 -4.76 4.33
CA PRO A 29 2.20 -3.70 4.10
C PRO A 29 3.60 -4.09 4.62
N CYS A 30 4.60 -3.95 3.75
CA CYS A 30 5.99 -3.98 4.16
C CYS A 30 6.41 -2.61 4.69
N LEU A 31 7.31 -2.63 5.64
CA LEU A 31 7.82 -1.44 6.32
C LEU A 31 9.28 -1.19 5.95
N MET A 32 9.61 0.06 5.76
CA MET A 32 10.99 0.53 5.71
C MET A 32 11.59 0.65 7.12
N ASP A 33 12.90 0.72 7.24
CA ASP A 33 13.55 0.85 8.56
C ASP A 33 13.12 2.12 9.30
N GLU A 34 12.99 3.22 8.59
CA GLU A 34 12.54 4.49 9.15
C GLU A 34 11.09 4.41 9.65
N GLU A 35 10.23 3.67 8.93
CA GLU A 35 8.84 3.47 9.34
C GLU A 35 8.74 2.57 10.58
N ILE A 36 9.57 1.54 10.65
CA ILE A 36 9.67 0.69 11.84
C ILE A 36 10.10 1.55 13.04
N GLN A 37 11.15 2.37 12.87
CA GLN A 37 11.61 3.24 13.94
C GLN A 37 10.54 4.24 14.37
N GLU A 38 9.82 4.85 13.44
CA GLU A 38 8.71 5.75 13.77
C GLU A 38 7.59 5.05 14.54
N LEU A 39 7.25 3.81 14.19
CA LEU A 39 6.28 3.00 14.94
C LEU A 39 6.75 2.75 16.38
N LEU A 40 8.02 2.38 16.56
CA LEU A 40 8.62 2.12 17.88
C LEU A 40 8.68 3.39 18.74
N ASP A 41 9.06 4.52 18.16
CA ASP A 41 9.09 5.82 18.84
C ASP A 41 7.70 6.25 19.32
N ARG A 42 6.66 5.87 18.58
CA ARG A 42 5.25 6.05 18.95
C ARG A 42 4.73 4.98 19.94
N LYS A 43 5.64 4.15 20.49
CA LYS A 43 5.33 3.10 21.47
C LYS A 43 4.41 2.00 20.92
N ILE A 44 4.42 1.77 19.64
CA ILE A 44 3.76 0.61 19.04
C ILE A 44 4.55 -0.65 19.45
N PRO A 45 3.86 -1.69 19.97
CA PRO A 45 4.51 -2.91 20.38
C PRO A 45 5.28 -3.57 19.21
N PRO A 46 6.58 -3.94 19.39
CA PRO A 46 7.37 -4.62 18.36
C PRO A 46 6.72 -5.92 17.84
N ALA A 47 5.92 -6.58 18.67
CA ALA A 47 5.19 -7.79 18.30
C ALA A 47 4.17 -7.59 17.17
N LEU A 48 3.80 -6.33 16.84
CA LEU A 48 2.94 -6.01 15.69
C LEU A 48 3.72 -5.88 14.37
N ILE A 49 5.03 -6.08 14.42
CA ILE A 49 5.91 -6.05 13.25
C ILE A 49 6.56 -7.43 13.12
N SER A 50 6.42 -8.07 11.96
CA SER A 50 7.04 -9.37 11.71
C SER A 50 8.55 -9.26 11.47
N MET A 51 9.25 -10.39 11.55
CA MET A 51 10.65 -10.49 11.14
C MET A 51 10.86 -10.16 9.64
N GLU A 52 9.82 -10.32 8.83
CA GLU A 52 9.80 -9.97 7.41
C GLU A 52 9.45 -8.48 7.18
N ARG A 53 9.47 -7.66 8.23
CA ARG A 53 9.14 -6.23 8.18
C ARG A 53 7.73 -5.94 7.69
N LYS A 54 6.76 -6.78 8.03
CA LYS A 54 5.35 -6.57 7.70
C LYS A 54 4.55 -6.23 8.95
N ILE A 55 3.47 -5.47 8.76
CA ILE A 55 2.48 -5.29 9.82
C ILE A 55 1.79 -6.64 10.07
N GLN A 56 1.82 -7.11 11.32
CA GLN A 56 1.16 -8.36 11.70
C GLN A 56 -0.36 -8.18 11.66
N PRO A 57 -1.08 -9.05 10.96
CA PRO A 57 -2.54 -9.09 11.05
C PRO A 57 -2.96 -9.95 12.24
N TYR A 58 -4.18 -9.80 12.66
CA TYR A 58 -4.82 -10.71 13.61
C TYR A 58 -6.13 -11.26 13.05
N SER A 59 -6.59 -12.39 13.59
CA SER A 59 -7.85 -13.00 13.17
C SER A 59 -9.00 -12.02 13.28
N ASN A 60 -9.84 -11.95 12.27
CA ASN A 60 -10.99 -11.05 12.26
C ASN A 60 -12.03 -11.54 13.29
N PRO A 61 -12.27 -10.82 14.40
CA PRO A 61 -13.22 -11.26 15.41
C PRO A 61 -14.69 -11.15 14.95
N ALA A 62 -14.96 -10.49 13.83
CA ALA A 62 -16.30 -10.29 13.29
C ALA A 62 -16.63 -11.20 12.10
N GLY A 63 -15.71 -12.14 11.75
CA GLY A 63 -15.94 -13.03 10.61
C GLY A 63 -14.68 -13.77 10.17
N GLU A 64 -14.63 -14.18 8.93
CA GLU A 64 -13.49 -14.90 8.35
C GLU A 64 -12.30 -14.00 8.03
N GLY A 65 -11.12 -14.62 7.91
CA GLY A 65 -9.88 -13.97 7.51
C GLY A 65 -9.20 -13.18 8.60
N PHE A 66 -8.42 -12.20 8.18
CA PHE A 66 -7.54 -11.42 9.04
C PHE A 66 -7.73 -9.93 8.81
N ILE A 67 -7.40 -9.14 9.81
CA ILE A 67 -7.44 -7.68 9.73
C ILE A 67 -6.10 -7.08 10.16
N CYS A 68 -5.78 -5.91 9.61
CA CYS A 68 -4.60 -5.13 9.98
C CYS A 68 -4.61 -4.82 11.48
N ALA A 69 -3.46 -4.93 12.16
CA ALA A 69 -3.32 -4.60 13.58
C ALA A 69 -3.73 -3.17 13.94
N PHE A 70 -3.67 -2.26 12.98
CA PHE A 70 -4.05 -0.86 13.15
C PHE A 70 -5.49 -0.54 12.72
N PHE A 71 -6.26 -1.55 12.34
CA PHE A 71 -7.66 -1.35 11.99
C PHE A 71 -8.55 -1.37 13.26
N ASP A 72 -9.28 -0.30 13.49
CA ASP A 72 -10.28 -0.22 14.55
C ASP A 72 -11.63 -0.67 14.02
N ILE A 73 -12.12 -1.81 14.54
CA ILE A 73 -13.38 -2.41 14.11
C ILE A 73 -14.59 -1.57 14.57
N LYS A 74 -14.49 -0.93 15.75
CA LYS A 74 -15.60 -0.16 16.32
C LYS A 74 -15.87 1.09 15.51
N ASP A 75 -14.80 1.83 15.23
CA ASP A 75 -14.87 3.10 14.50
C ASP A 75 -14.71 2.90 12.98
N ASN A 76 -14.36 1.67 12.56
CA ASN A 76 -14.13 1.33 11.16
C ASN A 76 -13.06 2.20 10.51
N LYS A 77 -11.95 2.44 11.21
CA LYS A 77 -10.89 3.37 10.83
C LYS A 77 -9.50 2.81 11.02
N CYS A 78 -8.56 3.31 10.23
CA CYS A 78 -7.14 3.09 10.48
C CYS A 78 -6.67 4.00 11.63
N LYS A 79 -6.13 3.42 12.71
CA LYS A 79 -5.59 4.15 13.88
C LYS A 79 -4.35 4.98 13.54
N ILE A 80 -3.64 4.63 12.48
CA ILE A 80 -2.40 5.27 12.05
C ILE A 80 -2.57 5.99 10.71
N TYR A 81 -3.79 6.41 10.35
CA TYR A 81 -4.10 6.95 9.03
C TYR A 81 -3.19 8.10 8.61
N ASP A 82 -2.89 9.02 9.51
CA ASP A 82 -2.11 10.23 9.21
C ASP A 82 -0.60 9.96 9.03
N TRP A 83 -0.13 8.83 9.51
CA TRP A 83 1.28 8.40 9.45
C TRP A 83 1.42 6.94 9.03
N ARG A 84 0.50 6.50 8.18
CA ARG A 84 0.51 5.15 7.63
C ARG A 84 1.74 4.92 6.74
N PRO A 85 2.22 3.66 6.65
CA PRO A 85 3.37 3.30 5.85
C PRO A 85 3.23 3.66 4.36
N PHE A 86 4.36 3.76 3.68
CA PHE A 86 4.46 4.10 2.27
C PHE A 86 3.53 3.25 1.38
N GLU A 87 3.52 1.93 1.55
CA GLU A 87 2.62 1.06 0.78
C GLU A 87 1.14 1.36 1.05
N CYS A 88 0.78 1.68 2.30
CA CYS A 88 -0.58 2.10 2.63
C CYS A 88 -0.94 3.47 2.05
N GLN A 89 0.05 4.36 1.92
CA GLN A 89 -0.15 5.66 1.27
C GLN A 89 -0.27 5.51 -0.26
N LEU A 90 0.45 4.55 -0.84
CA LEU A 90 0.43 4.29 -2.28
C LEU A 90 -0.86 3.60 -2.72
N TYR A 91 -1.42 2.71 -1.89
CA TYR A 91 -2.64 1.98 -2.25
C TYR A 91 -3.77 2.94 -2.67
N PRO A 92 -4.52 2.65 -3.72
CA PRO A 92 -4.64 1.40 -4.47
C PRO A 92 -3.61 1.17 -5.61
N PHE A 93 -2.62 2.02 -5.72
CA PHE A 93 -1.53 1.81 -6.65
C PHE A 93 -0.49 0.87 -6.01
N LEU A 94 0.14 0.05 -6.84
CA LEU A 94 1.05 -1.01 -6.41
C LEU A 94 2.32 -0.96 -7.25
N ILE A 95 3.46 -1.10 -6.60
CA ILE A 95 4.73 -1.30 -7.28
C ILE A 95 4.90 -2.81 -7.47
N ASN A 96 4.87 -3.25 -8.71
CA ASN A 96 4.83 -4.66 -9.07
C ASN A 96 6.11 -5.06 -9.80
N LEU A 97 6.72 -6.14 -9.37
CA LEU A 97 7.89 -6.73 -10.05
C LEU A 97 7.41 -7.86 -10.95
N ARG A 98 7.47 -7.67 -12.27
CA ARG A 98 7.13 -8.66 -13.29
C ARG A 98 8.23 -8.75 -14.32
N ASP A 99 8.70 -9.96 -14.64
CA ASP A 99 9.72 -10.20 -15.68
C ASP A 99 10.95 -9.29 -15.54
N ARG A 100 11.43 -9.08 -14.31
CA ARG A 100 12.53 -8.17 -13.97
C ARG A 100 12.26 -6.69 -14.26
N LYS A 101 11.00 -6.32 -14.46
CA LYS A 101 10.58 -4.93 -14.66
C LYS A 101 9.77 -4.45 -13.46
N ILE A 102 9.97 -3.21 -13.11
CA ILE A 102 9.16 -2.55 -12.08
C ILE A 102 8.02 -1.81 -12.78
N ILE A 103 6.81 -2.17 -12.44
CA ILE A 103 5.60 -1.68 -13.08
C ILE A 103 4.71 -1.05 -12.03
N LEU A 104 4.15 0.13 -12.31
CA LEU A 104 3.06 0.69 -11.52
C LEU A 104 1.75 0.08 -12.01
N THR A 105 1.03 -0.54 -11.11
CA THR A 105 -0.30 -1.10 -11.36
C THR A 105 -1.33 -0.44 -10.44
N VAL A 106 -2.60 -0.58 -10.75
CA VAL A 106 -3.70 -0.13 -9.89
C VAL A 106 -4.64 -1.29 -9.61
N ASP A 107 -4.98 -1.47 -8.34
CA ASP A 107 -5.92 -2.50 -7.90
C ASP A 107 -7.37 -2.03 -8.13
N LEU A 108 -8.08 -2.72 -9.03
CA LEU A 108 -9.47 -2.46 -9.34
C LEU A 108 -10.46 -2.97 -8.28
N ASN A 109 -9.98 -3.71 -7.27
CA ASN A 109 -10.79 -4.03 -6.11
C ASN A 109 -11.08 -2.80 -5.23
N CYS A 110 -10.34 -1.69 -5.43
CA CYS A 110 -10.69 -0.41 -4.84
C CYS A 110 -11.92 0.18 -5.54
N PRO A 111 -13.09 0.26 -4.89
CA PRO A 111 -14.33 0.73 -5.54
C PRO A 111 -14.19 2.15 -6.09
N TYR A 112 -13.52 3.03 -5.34
CA TYR A 112 -13.31 4.42 -5.78
C TYR A 112 -12.51 4.50 -7.07
N VAL A 113 -11.45 3.69 -7.21
CA VAL A 113 -10.66 3.65 -8.45
C VAL A 113 -11.49 3.10 -9.59
N LYS A 114 -12.21 1.99 -9.35
CA LYS A 114 -13.05 1.35 -10.37
C LYS A 114 -14.05 2.35 -10.98
N ASP A 115 -14.67 3.15 -10.12
CA ASP A 115 -15.67 4.16 -10.55
C ASP A 115 -15.02 5.39 -11.22
N ASN A 116 -13.74 5.67 -10.96
CA ASN A 116 -13.06 6.88 -11.43
C ASN A 116 -11.92 6.61 -12.43
N LEU A 117 -11.74 5.37 -12.90
CA LEU A 117 -10.61 4.95 -13.74
C LEU A 117 -10.46 5.79 -15.04
N GLN A 118 -11.58 6.26 -15.59
CA GLN A 118 -11.59 7.06 -16.80
C GLN A 118 -11.61 8.58 -16.54
N SER A 119 -11.65 8.98 -15.27
CA SER A 119 -11.71 10.40 -14.91
C SER A 119 -10.41 11.13 -15.27
N LYS A 120 -10.51 12.43 -15.45
CA LYS A 120 -9.36 13.30 -15.67
C LYS A 120 -8.45 13.30 -14.44
N GLU A 121 -9.05 13.35 -13.25
CA GLU A 121 -8.38 13.36 -11.96
C GLU A 121 -7.55 12.10 -11.75
N PHE A 122 -8.07 10.93 -12.13
CA PHE A 122 -7.30 9.68 -12.06
C PHE A 122 -6.08 9.72 -12.97
N LYS A 123 -6.22 10.18 -14.21
CA LYS A 123 -5.13 10.27 -15.19
C LYS A 123 -4.04 11.23 -14.71
N GLU A 124 -4.44 12.42 -14.25
CA GLU A 124 -3.51 13.42 -13.70
C GLU A 124 -2.77 12.89 -12.46
N TYR A 125 -3.45 12.13 -11.61
CA TYR A 125 -2.81 11.53 -10.45
C TYR A 125 -1.87 10.38 -10.83
N ALA A 126 -2.24 9.54 -11.79
CA ALA A 126 -1.36 8.49 -12.30
C ALA A 126 -0.07 9.08 -12.90
N ASP A 127 -0.17 10.13 -13.69
CA ASP A 127 0.99 10.85 -14.24
C ASP A 127 1.86 11.48 -13.14
N TYR A 128 1.23 12.06 -12.13
CA TYR A 128 1.93 12.55 -10.95
C TYR A 128 2.70 11.43 -10.24
N LEU A 129 2.06 10.28 -9.97
CA LEU A 129 2.72 9.15 -9.30
C LEU A 129 3.89 8.61 -10.11
N ILE A 130 3.73 8.47 -11.42
CA ILE A 130 4.81 8.03 -12.31
C ILE A 130 6.00 8.98 -12.22
N SER A 131 5.75 10.29 -12.28
CA SER A 131 6.81 11.29 -12.14
C SER A 131 7.45 11.28 -10.76
N PHE A 132 6.65 11.11 -9.70
CA PHE A 132 7.11 11.02 -8.32
C PHE A 132 8.02 9.81 -8.11
N LEU A 133 7.57 8.62 -8.52
CA LEU A 133 8.30 7.36 -8.34
C LEU A 133 9.57 7.28 -9.20
N ASN A 134 9.60 7.96 -10.36
CA ASN A 134 10.78 8.09 -11.21
C ASN A 134 11.77 9.19 -10.75
N SER A 135 11.49 9.87 -9.64
CA SER A 135 12.45 10.83 -9.10
C SER A 135 13.68 10.11 -8.54
N PRO A 136 14.90 10.72 -8.60
CA PRO A 136 16.12 10.09 -8.08
C PRO A 136 16.00 9.67 -6.61
N VAL A 137 15.27 10.43 -5.81
CA VAL A 137 15.04 10.14 -4.38
C VAL A 137 14.21 8.87 -4.21
N GLN A 138 13.13 8.72 -4.99
CA GLN A 138 12.26 7.54 -4.89
C GLN A 138 12.92 6.29 -5.49
N ILE A 139 13.65 6.43 -6.57
CA ILE A 139 14.44 5.33 -7.15
C ILE A 139 15.46 4.82 -6.13
N LYS A 140 16.17 5.74 -5.46
CA LYS A 140 17.10 5.36 -4.39
C LYS A 140 16.37 4.66 -3.24
N LEU A 141 15.24 5.21 -2.78
CA LEU A 141 14.43 4.62 -1.72
C LEU A 141 14.01 3.18 -2.07
N LEU A 142 13.55 2.94 -3.29
CA LEU A 142 13.13 1.60 -3.73
C LEU A 142 14.32 0.64 -3.83
N LYS A 143 15.49 1.10 -4.28
CA LYS A 143 16.72 0.31 -4.30
C LYS A 143 17.21 -0.07 -2.90
N ASP A 144 17.10 0.84 -1.96
CA ASP A 144 17.48 0.62 -0.56
C ASP A 144 16.44 -0.27 0.19
N ASN A 145 15.22 -0.40 -0.35
CA ASN A 145 14.11 -1.14 0.25
C ASN A 145 13.49 -2.16 -0.71
N PRO A 146 14.24 -3.20 -1.15
CA PRO A 146 13.78 -4.17 -2.14
C PRO A 146 12.55 -4.96 -1.70
N GLN A 147 12.23 -5.04 -0.40
CA GLN A 147 11.02 -5.67 0.12
C GLN A 147 9.73 -4.97 -0.35
N LEU A 148 9.80 -3.73 -0.82
CA LEU A 148 8.67 -3.01 -1.42
C LEU A 148 8.37 -3.44 -2.86
N LEU A 149 9.30 -4.17 -3.50
CA LEU A 149 9.16 -4.65 -4.86
C LEU A 149 8.56 -6.07 -4.82
N LYS A 150 7.24 -6.16 -4.80
CA LYS A 150 6.53 -7.43 -4.67
C LYS A 150 6.10 -7.96 -6.04
N ALA A 151 6.15 -9.28 -6.20
CA ALA A 151 5.46 -9.96 -7.29
C ALA A 151 4.04 -10.30 -6.82
N TYR A 152 3.07 -9.50 -7.22
CA TYR A 152 1.67 -9.79 -6.94
C TYR A 152 1.14 -10.74 -8.02
N GLU A 153 1.12 -12.03 -7.74
CA GLU A 153 0.65 -13.06 -8.68
C GLU A 153 -0.88 -13.07 -8.82
N ASP A 154 -1.60 -12.70 -7.76
CA ASP A 154 -3.07 -12.79 -7.67
C ASP A 154 -3.79 -11.48 -7.98
N ILE A 155 -3.17 -10.56 -8.73
CA ILE A 155 -3.88 -9.37 -9.20
C ILE A 155 -4.75 -9.77 -10.39
N SER A 156 -5.92 -10.32 -10.11
CA SER A 156 -6.90 -10.67 -11.12
C SER A 156 -7.54 -9.45 -11.79
N GLU A 157 -7.54 -8.31 -11.10
CA GLU A 157 -8.09 -7.06 -11.58
C GLU A 157 -7.08 -5.92 -11.32
N ALA A 158 -6.18 -5.68 -12.25
CA ALA A 158 -5.26 -4.56 -12.22
C ALA A 158 -5.04 -3.99 -13.62
N VAL A 159 -4.83 -2.69 -13.69
CA VAL A 159 -4.43 -2.00 -14.91
C VAL A 159 -2.95 -1.65 -14.78
N GLU A 160 -2.15 -2.10 -15.75
CA GLU A 160 -0.77 -1.67 -15.89
C GLU A 160 -0.74 -0.23 -16.38
N LEU A 161 -0.06 0.64 -15.64
CA LEU A 161 0.00 2.06 -15.96
C LEU A 161 1.30 2.44 -16.66
N LYS A 162 2.44 2.05 -16.10
CA LYS A 162 3.76 2.36 -16.67
C LYS A 162 4.88 1.56 -16.03
N ILE A 163 5.96 1.36 -16.78
CA ILE A 163 7.22 0.79 -16.31
C ILE A 163 8.09 1.91 -15.77
N PHE A 164 8.71 1.68 -14.61
CA PHE A 164 9.75 2.56 -14.09
C PHE A 164 11.07 2.30 -14.80
N ASP A 165 11.75 3.36 -15.14
CA ASP A 165 13.11 3.27 -15.65
C ASP A 165 14.09 3.25 -14.48
N GLU A 166 14.68 2.08 -14.19
CA GLU A 166 15.71 1.93 -13.14
C GLU A 166 17.05 2.60 -13.50
N THR A 167 17.20 3.07 -14.74
CA THR A 167 18.49 3.49 -15.29
C THR A 167 18.75 4.98 -15.26
N LYS A 168 17.86 5.77 -14.69
CA LYS A 168 18.07 7.22 -14.56
C LYS A 168 18.48 7.63 -13.17
#